data_bd0a96ced7383388489e06bda9df5275
#
_entry.id   bd0a96ced7383388489e06bda9df5275
#
_cell.length_a   1.000
_cell.length_b   1.000
_cell.length_c   1.000
_cell.angle_alpha   90.00
_cell.angle_beta   90.00
_cell.angle_gamma   90.00
#
_symmetry.space_group_name_H-M   'P 1'
#
loop_
_entity.id
_entity.type
_entity.pdbx_description
1 polymer ?
#
loop_
_entity_poly.entity_id
_entity_poly.type
_entity_poly.pdbx_seq_one_letter_code
_entity_poly.pdbx_strand_id
1 'polypeptide(L)'
;MVGANGSGKSTFIRILQGIQSRDAGELKVLGLDPAIDGARIRANTGYVREDTDLGHRWMTVGRLIDHHRTYYRAWDEPYAALIAARLNIDPKRRVGQLSKGQARRVQLLLALAHRPALLLLDEPTDGLDPVIRDDALALLAEHLADTGCATLISTHLVHEIKGLADRVALIGAGRVSTEQSLDDLQASLRECRGRPPSEDWSTPADLQSQILSVDRLGLERRWILRDEAGRGVERLKQCGVSVTDVRTLSLEQTVLVLLRAETPR
;
A
#
# COMPACT_ATOMS: atom_id res chain seq x y z
N MET A 1 3.43 -1.03 1.03
CA MET A 1 4.02 0.20 1.60
C MET A 1 2.91 1.20 1.87
N VAL A 2 2.72 1.61 3.12
CA VAL A 2 1.62 2.46 3.56
C VAL A 2 2.15 3.68 4.31
N GLY A 3 1.57 4.86 4.06
CA GLY A 3 1.97 6.10 4.72
C GLY A 3 1.18 7.31 4.22
N ALA A 4 1.22 8.39 4.97
CA ALA A 4 0.54 9.63 4.61
C ALA A 4 1.07 10.24 3.29
N ASN A 5 0.30 11.14 2.68
CA ASN A 5 0.79 11.88 1.52
C ASN A 5 2.04 12.69 1.91
N GLY A 6 3.02 12.73 1.02
CA GLY A 6 4.30 13.36 1.29
C GLY A 6 5.29 12.55 2.14
N SER A 7 4.96 11.31 2.55
CA SER A 7 5.89 10.46 3.33
C SER A 7 7.09 9.91 2.55
N GLY A 8 7.15 10.12 1.23
CA GLY A 8 8.28 9.69 0.39
C GLY A 8 8.02 8.44 -0.47
N LYS A 9 6.81 7.86 -0.46
CA LYS A 9 6.46 6.63 -1.21
C LYS A 9 6.79 6.72 -2.71
N SER A 10 6.23 7.69 -3.40
CA SER A 10 6.45 7.87 -4.84
C SER A 10 7.91 8.24 -5.16
N THR A 11 8.59 8.98 -4.28
CA THR A 11 10.04 9.25 -4.38
C THR A 11 10.84 7.96 -4.33
N PHE A 12 10.54 7.08 -3.37
CA PHE A 12 11.19 5.79 -3.24
C PHE A 12 10.98 4.92 -4.49
N ILE A 13 9.74 4.85 -5.01
CA ILE A 13 9.44 4.13 -6.26
C ILE A 13 10.24 4.68 -7.45
N ARG A 14 10.43 6.00 -7.55
CA ARG A 14 11.25 6.62 -8.62
C ARG A 14 12.73 6.28 -8.47
N ILE A 15 13.25 6.20 -7.25
CA ILE A 15 14.63 5.78 -6.97
C ILE A 15 14.82 4.30 -7.36
N LEU A 16 13.86 3.41 -7.05
CA LEU A 16 13.92 2.00 -7.46
C LEU A 16 14.03 1.81 -8.98
N GLN A 17 13.47 2.72 -9.75
CA GLN A 17 13.51 2.70 -11.21
C GLN A 17 14.72 3.41 -11.83
N GLY A 18 15.56 4.04 -10.99
CA GLY A 18 16.66 4.89 -11.47
C GLY A 18 16.19 6.14 -12.24
N ILE A 19 14.96 6.62 -11.94
CA ILE A 19 14.44 7.89 -12.47
C ILE A 19 14.93 9.05 -11.60
N GLN A 20 15.10 8.81 -10.31
CA GLN A 20 15.61 9.77 -9.33
C GLN A 20 16.86 9.17 -8.66
N SER A 21 17.90 9.99 -8.48
CA SER A 21 19.11 9.57 -7.78
C SER A 21 18.86 9.45 -6.28
N ARG A 22 19.51 8.47 -5.65
CA ARG A 22 19.64 8.42 -4.20
C ARG A 22 20.81 9.30 -3.74
N ASP A 23 20.74 9.89 -2.58
CA ASP A 23 21.81 10.72 -2.02
C ASP A 23 22.90 9.85 -1.37
N ALA A 24 22.54 8.72 -0.77
CA ALA A 24 23.45 7.82 -0.07
C ALA A 24 22.87 6.39 0.03
N GLY A 25 23.69 5.48 0.53
CA GLY A 25 23.32 4.09 0.78
C GLY A 25 23.44 3.19 -0.45
N GLU A 26 23.21 1.91 -0.25
CA GLU A 26 23.21 0.88 -1.30
C GLU A 26 21.79 0.44 -1.61
N LEU A 27 21.52 0.19 -2.89
CA LEU A 27 20.23 -0.27 -3.36
C LEU A 27 20.41 -1.23 -4.53
N LYS A 28 19.72 -2.35 -4.48
CA LYS A 28 19.67 -3.31 -5.60
C LYS A 28 18.22 -3.64 -5.93
N VAL A 29 17.88 -3.58 -7.20
CA VAL A 29 16.57 -3.95 -7.75
C VAL A 29 16.79 -5.00 -8.82
N LEU A 30 16.19 -6.18 -8.67
CA LEU A 30 16.47 -7.33 -9.52
C LEU A 30 17.97 -7.67 -9.61
N GLY A 31 18.73 -7.44 -8.53
CA GLY A 31 20.19 -7.64 -8.47
C GLY A 31 21.03 -6.53 -9.10
N LEU A 32 20.41 -5.49 -9.68
CA LEU A 32 21.04 -4.39 -10.41
C LEU A 32 21.03 -3.09 -9.58
N ASP A 33 22.00 -2.20 -9.79
CA ASP A 33 22.00 -0.86 -9.19
C ASP A 33 21.17 0.11 -10.05
N PRO A 34 20.10 0.72 -9.52
CA PRO A 34 19.25 1.64 -10.28
C PRO A 34 19.99 2.87 -10.84
N ALA A 35 21.06 3.30 -10.18
CA ALA A 35 21.86 4.44 -10.65
C ALA A 35 22.68 4.13 -11.92
N ILE A 36 23.00 2.86 -12.14
CA ILE A 36 23.81 2.39 -13.27
C ILE A 36 22.94 1.71 -14.32
N ASP A 37 22.08 0.80 -13.88
CA ASP A 37 21.31 -0.11 -14.73
C ASP A 37 19.82 0.28 -14.86
N GLY A 38 19.44 1.52 -14.59
CA GLY A 38 18.04 1.95 -14.54
C GLY A 38 17.24 1.58 -15.79
N ALA A 39 17.83 1.63 -17.00
CA ALA A 39 17.16 1.22 -18.23
C ALA A 39 16.84 -0.29 -18.25
N ARG A 40 17.75 -1.14 -17.76
CA ARG A 40 17.56 -2.59 -17.67
C ARG A 40 16.50 -2.96 -16.62
N ILE A 41 16.47 -2.24 -15.50
CA ILE A 41 15.44 -2.39 -14.46
C ILE A 41 14.08 -2.04 -15.05
N ARG A 42 13.92 -0.87 -15.68
CA ARG A 42 12.64 -0.45 -16.29
C ARG A 42 12.14 -1.39 -17.38
N ALA A 43 13.04 -1.98 -18.18
CA ALA A 43 12.67 -2.97 -19.19
C ALA A 43 12.04 -4.25 -18.60
N ASN A 44 12.24 -4.54 -17.30
CA ASN A 44 11.70 -5.68 -16.59
C ASN A 44 10.70 -5.29 -15.50
N THR A 45 10.27 -4.03 -15.48
CA THR A 45 9.37 -3.47 -14.47
C THR A 45 8.09 -2.96 -15.09
N GLY A 46 6.95 -3.44 -14.59
CA GLY A 46 5.66 -2.81 -14.82
C GLY A 46 5.44 -1.70 -13.80
N TYR A 47 5.06 -0.51 -14.25
CA TYR A 47 4.87 0.63 -13.38
C TYR A 47 3.52 1.31 -13.58
N VAL A 48 2.75 1.38 -12.51
CA VAL A 48 1.55 2.22 -12.40
C VAL A 48 1.91 3.43 -11.57
N ARG A 49 1.81 4.63 -12.17
CA ARG A 49 2.12 5.89 -11.52
C ARG A 49 0.91 6.44 -10.77
N GLU A 50 1.14 7.18 -9.69
CA GLU A 50 0.08 7.89 -8.98
C GLU A 50 -0.68 8.86 -9.91
N ASP A 51 0.04 9.65 -10.71
CA ASP A 51 -0.59 10.49 -11.73
C ASP A 51 -1.06 9.65 -12.93
N THR A 52 -2.14 10.09 -13.56
CA THR A 52 -2.77 9.39 -14.68
C THR A 52 -2.48 10.05 -16.03
N ASP A 53 -1.50 10.94 -16.10
CA ASP A 53 -1.07 11.49 -17.37
C ASP A 53 -0.26 10.44 -18.17
N LEU A 54 -0.87 9.92 -19.22
CA LEU A 54 -0.24 8.94 -20.12
C LEU A 54 0.64 9.60 -21.18
N GLY A 55 0.74 10.92 -21.21
CA GLY A 55 1.34 11.64 -22.33
C GLY A 55 0.53 11.44 -23.62
N HIS A 56 1.11 11.78 -24.77
CA HIS A 56 0.56 11.47 -26.10
C HIS A 56 -0.95 11.71 -26.27
N ARG A 57 -1.48 12.81 -25.71
CA ARG A 57 -2.92 13.13 -25.62
C ARG A 57 -3.67 13.07 -26.97
N TRP A 58 -2.97 13.22 -28.07
CA TRP A 58 -3.48 13.16 -29.45
C TRP A 58 -3.66 11.74 -29.99
N MET A 59 -2.97 10.73 -29.42
CA MET A 59 -3.09 9.33 -29.83
C MET A 59 -4.42 8.72 -29.39
N THR A 60 -4.85 7.67 -30.09
CA THR A 60 -5.85 6.73 -29.54
C THR A 60 -5.18 5.78 -28.55
N VAL A 61 -5.97 5.19 -27.65
CA VAL A 61 -5.48 4.19 -26.68
C VAL A 61 -4.83 3.00 -27.42
N GLY A 62 -5.42 2.53 -28.51
CA GLY A 62 -4.84 1.44 -29.31
C GLY A 62 -3.45 1.80 -29.84
N ARG A 63 -3.29 3.01 -30.40
CA ARG A 63 -1.96 3.47 -30.87
C ARG A 63 -0.96 3.65 -29.72
N LEU A 64 -1.41 4.06 -28.53
CA LEU A 64 -0.54 4.12 -27.36
C LEU A 64 -0.08 2.73 -26.93
N ILE A 65 -0.97 1.73 -26.94
CA ILE A 65 -0.63 0.34 -26.64
C ILE A 65 0.38 -0.19 -27.67
N ASP A 66 0.14 0.01 -28.98
CA ASP A 66 1.07 -0.39 -30.04
C ASP A 66 2.44 0.27 -29.89
N HIS A 67 2.46 1.56 -29.56
CA HIS A 67 3.70 2.28 -29.29
C HIS A 67 4.43 1.70 -28.09
N HIS A 68 3.74 1.44 -27.00
CA HIS A 68 4.31 0.89 -25.77
C HIS A 68 4.88 -0.50 -25.98
N ARG A 69 4.17 -1.36 -26.73
CA ARG A 69 4.59 -2.72 -27.11
C ARG A 69 5.99 -2.76 -27.73
N THR A 70 6.38 -1.74 -28.51
CA THR A 70 7.69 -1.72 -29.19
C THR A 70 8.89 -1.70 -28.25
N TYR A 71 8.70 -1.31 -26.99
CA TYR A 71 9.76 -1.24 -25.97
C TYR A 71 9.97 -2.55 -25.21
N TYR A 72 9.03 -3.48 -25.29
CA TYR A 72 9.07 -4.71 -24.49
C TYR A 72 9.11 -5.96 -25.36
N ARG A 73 10.20 -6.73 -25.26
CA ARG A 73 10.37 -7.98 -26.02
C ARG A 73 9.38 -9.08 -25.63
N ALA A 74 8.98 -9.09 -24.38
CA ALA A 74 8.09 -10.11 -23.78
C ALA A 74 6.62 -9.66 -23.76
N TRP A 75 6.20 -8.80 -24.69
CA TRP A 75 4.80 -8.37 -24.76
C TRP A 75 3.88 -9.54 -25.09
N ASP A 76 2.88 -9.79 -24.23
CA ASP A 76 1.89 -10.86 -24.35
C ASP A 76 0.59 -10.29 -24.93
N GLU A 77 0.41 -10.39 -26.22
CA GLU A 77 -0.76 -9.84 -26.93
C GLU A 77 -2.08 -10.46 -26.48
N PRO A 78 -2.21 -11.81 -26.31
CA PRO A 78 -3.42 -12.42 -25.77
C PRO A 78 -3.75 -11.91 -24.38
N TYR A 79 -2.74 -11.75 -23.51
CA TYR A 79 -2.95 -11.22 -22.15
C TYR A 79 -3.33 -9.75 -22.16
N ALA A 80 -2.72 -8.92 -23.00
CA ALA A 80 -3.11 -7.53 -23.18
C ALA A 80 -4.58 -7.39 -23.63
N ALA A 81 -5.02 -8.24 -24.55
CA ALA A 81 -6.41 -8.28 -25.01
C ALA A 81 -7.38 -8.69 -23.89
N LEU A 82 -7.01 -9.68 -23.08
CA LEU A 82 -7.78 -10.10 -21.89
C LEU A 82 -7.92 -8.95 -20.89
N ILE A 83 -6.82 -8.26 -20.57
CA ILE A 83 -6.84 -7.10 -19.66
C ILE A 83 -7.74 -5.99 -20.23
N ALA A 84 -7.61 -5.70 -21.51
CA ALA A 84 -8.42 -4.66 -22.17
C ALA A 84 -9.92 -4.96 -22.09
N ALA A 85 -10.30 -6.22 -22.25
CA ALA A 85 -11.69 -6.67 -22.14
C ALA A 85 -12.21 -6.56 -20.69
N ARG A 86 -11.46 -7.11 -19.70
CA ARG A 86 -11.84 -7.08 -18.28
C ARG A 86 -11.96 -5.67 -17.72
N LEU A 87 -11.02 -4.79 -18.06
CA LEU A 87 -11.02 -3.41 -17.59
C LEU A 87 -11.83 -2.46 -18.48
N ASN A 88 -12.58 -3.00 -19.45
CA ASN A 88 -13.43 -2.22 -20.38
C ASN A 88 -12.67 -1.02 -21.00
N ILE A 89 -11.54 -1.31 -21.65
CA ILE A 89 -10.68 -0.32 -22.30
C ILE A 89 -11.10 -0.18 -23.78
N ASP A 90 -11.55 1.02 -24.17
CA ASP A 90 -11.87 1.32 -25.57
C ASP A 90 -10.61 1.79 -26.33
N PRO A 91 -10.08 0.97 -27.30
CA PRO A 91 -8.87 1.30 -28.03
C PRO A 91 -9.04 2.47 -29.01
N LYS A 92 -10.29 2.84 -29.36
CA LYS A 92 -10.58 3.92 -30.30
C LYS A 92 -10.60 5.30 -29.64
N ARG A 93 -10.73 5.34 -28.32
CA ARG A 93 -10.81 6.58 -27.56
C ARG A 93 -9.48 7.31 -27.56
N ARG A 94 -9.51 8.65 -27.60
CA ARG A 94 -8.28 9.46 -27.51
C ARG A 94 -7.80 9.53 -26.05
N VAL A 95 -6.50 9.41 -25.84
CA VAL A 95 -5.85 9.49 -24.52
C VAL A 95 -6.22 10.78 -23.77
N GLY A 96 -6.23 11.92 -24.46
CA GLY A 96 -6.59 13.21 -23.86
C GLY A 96 -8.07 13.36 -23.46
N GLN A 97 -8.92 12.39 -23.78
CA GLN A 97 -10.36 12.36 -23.44
C GLN A 97 -10.69 11.33 -22.34
N LEU A 98 -9.70 10.63 -21.82
CA LEU A 98 -9.90 9.64 -20.77
C LEU A 98 -10.18 10.34 -19.43
N SER A 99 -11.14 9.79 -18.69
CA SER A 99 -11.28 10.12 -17.28
C SER A 99 -10.08 9.56 -16.48
N LYS A 100 -9.88 10.02 -15.25
CA LYS A 100 -8.84 9.51 -14.34
C LYS A 100 -8.90 7.97 -14.25
N GLY A 101 -10.08 7.40 -13.98
CA GLY A 101 -10.26 5.95 -13.88
C GLY A 101 -9.98 5.22 -15.20
N GLN A 102 -10.37 5.79 -16.34
CA GLN A 102 -10.06 5.19 -17.65
C GLN A 102 -8.55 5.21 -17.95
N ALA A 103 -7.85 6.29 -17.62
CA ALA A 103 -6.39 6.36 -17.76
C ALA A 103 -5.70 5.35 -16.82
N ARG A 104 -6.20 5.17 -15.60
CA ARG A 104 -5.71 4.16 -14.66
C ARG A 104 -5.83 2.74 -15.22
N ARG A 105 -6.95 2.39 -15.83
CA ARG A 105 -7.15 1.08 -16.51
C ARG A 105 -6.10 0.85 -17.60
N VAL A 106 -5.82 1.88 -18.42
CA VAL A 106 -4.77 1.81 -19.44
C VAL A 106 -3.39 1.65 -18.82
N GLN A 107 -3.06 2.37 -17.73
CA GLN A 107 -1.80 2.18 -17.03
C GLN A 107 -1.62 0.74 -16.54
N LEU A 108 -2.67 0.13 -15.96
CA LEU A 108 -2.64 -1.26 -15.52
C LEU A 108 -2.35 -2.21 -16.69
N LEU A 109 -3.03 -2.03 -17.83
CA LEU A 109 -2.75 -2.83 -19.03
C LEU A 109 -1.28 -2.71 -19.44
N LEU A 110 -0.78 -1.48 -19.58
CA LEU A 110 0.60 -1.24 -20.01
C LEU A 110 1.63 -1.82 -19.04
N ALA A 111 1.35 -1.79 -17.73
CA ALA A 111 2.22 -2.33 -16.71
C ALA A 111 2.26 -3.87 -16.67
N LEU A 112 1.16 -4.54 -17.00
CA LEU A 112 1.02 -6.00 -16.86
C LEU A 112 1.30 -6.77 -18.16
N ALA A 113 1.01 -6.17 -19.32
CA ALA A 113 0.98 -6.88 -20.61
C ALA A 113 2.33 -7.47 -21.05
N HIS A 114 3.45 -6.98 -20.54
CA HIS A 114 4.77 -7.51 -20.83
C HIS A 114 5.31 -8.51 -19.81
N ARG A 115 4.44 -9.02 -18.92
CA ARG A 115 4.80 -10.02 -17.89
C ARG A 115 6.08 -9.66 -17.13
N PRO A 116 6.12 -8.52 -16.44
CA PRO A 116 7.34 -8.02 -15.78
C PRO A 116 7.80 -8.91 -14.64
N ALA A 117 9.10 -8.88 -14.34
CA ALA A 117 9.67 -9.52 -13.15
C ALA A 117 9.42 -8.71 -11.86
N LEU A 118 9.11 -7.41 -12.00
CA LEU A 118 8.81 -6.50 -10.89
C LEU A 118 7.60 -5.63 -11.23
N LEU A 119 6.65 -5.51 -10.31
CA LEU A 119 5.58 -4.53 -10.36
C LEU A 119 5.79 -3.45 -9.32
N LEU A 120 5.76 -2.20 -9.75
CA LEU A 120 5.74 -1.02 -8.90
C LEU A 120 4.40 -0.31 -9.09
N LEU A 121 3.56 -0.36 -8.08
CA LEU A 121 2.17 0.10 -8.15
C LEU A 121 1.98 1.26 -7.16
N ASP A 122 1.85 2.48 -7.68
CA ASP A 122 1.63 3.69 -6.87
C ASP A 122 0.16 4.09 -6.96
N GLU A 123 -0.61 3.82 -5.89
CA GLU A 123 -2.07 4.00 -5.79
C GLU A 123 -2.82 3.37 -6.99
N PRO A 124 -2.68 2.05 -7.24
CA PRO A 124 -3.12 1.42 -8.49
C PRO A 124 -4.63 1.42 -8.71
N THR A 125 -5.42 1.61 -7.67
CA THR A 125 -6.88 1.58 -7.71
C THR A 125 -7.52 2.97 -7.57
N ASP A 126 -6.70 4.01 -7.36
CA ASP A 126 -7.20 5.36 -7.18
C ASP A 126 -7.91 5.89 -8.43
N GLY A 127 -9.14 6.38 -8.23
CA GLY A 127 -10.00 6.89 -9.29
C GLY A 127 -10.79 5.84 -10.06
N LEU A 128 -10.68 4.54 -9.72
CA LEU A 128 -11.54 3.49 -10.24
C LEU A 128 -12.90 3.48 -9.50
N ASP A 129 -13.97 3.20 -10.25
CA ASP A 129 -15.25 2.88 -9.63
C ASP A 129 -15.20 1.50 -8.93
N PRO A 130 -16.09 1.21 -7.97
CA PRO A 130 -16.00 0.00 -7.16
C PRO A 130 -15.93 -1.30 -7.97
N VAL A 131 -16.74 -1.43 -9.03
CA VAL A 131 -16.79 -2.67 -9.83
C VAL A 131 -15.46 -2.91 -10.56
N ILE A 132 -14.96 -1.86 -11.22
CA ILE A 132 -13.67 -1.96 -11.95
C ILE A 132 -12.49 -2.08 -10.98
N ARG A 133 -12.60 -1.54 -9.78
CA ARG A 133 -11.60 -1.73 -8.74
C ARG A 133 -11.48 -3.19 -8.35
N ASP A 134 -12.59 -3.86 -8.11
CA ASP A 134 -12.61 -5.29 -7.77
C ASP A 134 -12.05 -6.12 -8.92
N ASP A 135 -12.39 -5.82 -10.17
CA ASP A 135 -11.82 -6.47 -11.35
C ASP A 135 -10.31 -6.25 -11.46
N ALA A 136 -9.83 -5.04 -11.17
CA ALA A 136 -8.40 -4.72 -11.20
C ALA A 136 -7.62 -5.45 -10.10
N LEU A 137 -8.17 -5.53 -8.88
CA LEU A 137 -7.56 -6.27 -7.77
C LEU A 137 -7.53 -7.78 -8.05
N ALA A 138 -8.61 -8.34 -8.58
CA ALA A 138 -8.65 -9.74 -8.99
C ALA A 138 -7.62 -10.04 -10.09
N LEU A 139 -7.53 -9.16 -11.10
CA LEU A 139 -6.54 -9.28 -12.17
C LEU A 139 -5.10 -9.22 -11.63
N LEU A 140 -4.82 -8.33 -10.68
CA LEU A 140 -3.51 -8.25 -10.02
C LEU A 140 -3.22 -9.54 -9.25
N ALA A 141 -4.17 -10.05 -8.47
CA ALA A 141 -4.00 -11.30 -7.71
C ALA A 141 -3.70 -12.49 -8.63
N GLU A 142 -4.45 -12.64 -9.72
CA GLU A 142 -4.23 -13.68 -10.74
C GLU A 142 -2.84 -13.53 -11.37
N HIS A 143 -2.45 -12.30 -11.75
CA HIS A 143 -1.13 -12.02 -12.32
C HIS A 143 0.01 -12.43 -11.36
N LEU A 144 -0.12 -12.10 -10.08
CA LEU A 144 0.86 -12.45 -9.06
C LEU A 144 0.95 -13.98 -8.86
N ALA A 145 -0.19 -14.64 -8.81
CA ALA A 145 -0.24 -16.11 -8.68
C ALA A 145 0.39 -16.82 -9.89
N ASP A 146 0.14 -16.31 -11.10
CA ASP A 146 0.63 -16.91 -12.34
C ASP A 146 2.12 -16.69 -12.57
N THR A 147 2.64 -15.53 -12.22
CA THR A 147 4.00 -15.12 -12.56
C THR A 147 4.99 -15.22 -11.40
N GLY A 148 4.51 -15.13 -10.16
CA GLY A 148 5.36 -15.00 -8.97
C GLY A 148 6.22 -13.73 -8.99
N CYS A 149 5.83 -12.69 -9.75
CA CYS A 149 6.62 -11.47 -9.85
C CYS A 149 6.71 -10.74 -8.51
N ALA A 150 7.87 -10.15 -8.23
CA ALA A 150 8.03 -9.28 -7.07
C ALA A 150 7.14 -8.04 -7.21
N THR A 151 6.46 -7.64 -6.15
CA THR A 151 5.53 -6.50 -6.23
C THR A 151 5.68 -5.57 -5.04
N LEU A 152 5.76 -4.28 -5.32
CA LEU A 152 5.67 -3.21 -4.33
C LEU A 152 4.45 -2.35 -4.61
N ILE A 153 3.50 -2.37 -3.69
CA ILE A 153 2.27 -1.55 -3.75
C ILE A 153 2.40 -0.40 -2.75
N SER A 154 2.24 0.82 -3.24
CA SER A 154 2.08 2.02 -2.43
C SER A 154 0.60 2.37 -2.40
N THR A 155 0.01 2.43 -1.21
CA THR A 155 -1.40 2.82 -1.07
C THR A 155 -1.69 3.41 0.30
N HIS A 156 -2.75 4.18 0.38
CA HIS A 156 -3.38 4.62 1.64
C HIS A 156 -4.62 3.76 1.98
N LEU A 157 -5.07 2.90 1.06
CA LEU A 157 -6.24 2.02 1.20
C LEU A 157 -5.82 0.60 1.58
N VAL A 158 -5.50 0.40 2.86
CA VAL A 158 -4.89 -0.85 3.35
C VAL A 158 -5.79 -2.08 3.15
N HIS A 159 -7.11 -1.91 3.18
CA HIS A 159 -8.06 -3.00 2.97
C HIS A 159 -7.97 -3.62 1.57
N GLU A 160 -7.62 -2.84 0.56
CA GLU A 160 -7.51 -3.30 -0.83
C GLU A 160 -6.33 -4.28 -1.02
N ILE A 161 -5.27 -4.14 -0.23
CA ILE A 161 -4.06 -4.96 -0.39
C ILE A 161 -4.06 -6.25 0.44
N LYS A 162 -5.08 -6.48 1.27
CA LYS A 162 -5.14 -7.64 2.16
C LYS A 162 -5.06 -8.99 1.43
N GLY A 163 -5.49 -9.05 0.16
CA GLY A 163 -5.39 -10.25 -0.70
C GLY A 163 -4.20 -10.25 -1.66
N LEU A 164 -3.35 -9.20 -1.63
CA LEU A 164 -2.27 -9.01 -2.59
C LEU A 164 -0.88 -8.95 -1.95
N ALA A 165 -0.79 -8.62 -0.67
CA ALA A 165 0.46 -8.38 0.02
C ALA A 165 0.65 -9.32 1.20
N ASP A 166 1.86 -9.87 1.33
CA ASP A 166 2.27 -10.70 2.46
C ASP A 166 2.83 -9.85 3.60
N ARG A 167 3.48 -8.74 3.25
CA ARG A 167 4.17 -7.85 4.19
C ARG A 167 3.74 -6.41 4.00
N VAL A 168 3.81 -5.65 5.08
CA VAL A 168 3.54 -4.22 5.08
C VAL A 168 4.72 -3.47 5.66
N ALA A 169 5.08 -2.36 4.99
CA ALA A 169 6.02 -1.37 5.51
C ALA A 169 5.27 -0.06 5.76
N LEU A 170 5.33 0.46 6.97
CA LEU A 170 4.80 1.78 7.31
C LEU A 170 5.88 2.83 7.11
N ILE A 171 5.52 3.91 6.39
CA ILE A 171 6.44 5.02 6.11
C ILE A 171 5.87 6.31 6.70
N GLY A 172 6.65 6.90 7.59
CA GLY A 172 6.39 8.21 8.17
C GLY A 172 7.62 9.09 8.09
N ALA A 173 7.45 10.37 7.77
CA ALA A 173 8.55 11.36 7.70
C ALA A 173 9.80 10.89 6.93
N GLY A 174 9.61 10.17 5.81
CA GLY A 174 10.69 9.67 4.96
C GLY A 174 11.45 8.46 5.52
N ARG A 175 10.93 7.80 6.56
CA ARG A 175 11.56 6.63 7.19
C ARG A 175 10.58 5.46 7.23
N VAL A 176 11.10 4.25 7.05
CA VAL A 176 10.36 3.03 7.35
C VAL A 176 10.40 2.83 8.86
N SER A 177 9.24 2.86 9.49
CA SER A 177 9.10 2.73 10.94
C SER A 177 8.81 1.29 11.37
N THR A 178 8.09 0.56 10.52
CA THR A 178 7.68 -0.81 10.80
C THR A 178 7.65 -1.58 9.49
N GLU A 179 8.19 -2.81 9.52
CA GLU A 179 8.07 -3.77 8.44
C GLU A 179 7.78 -5.14 9.04
N GLN A 180 6.60 -5.70 8.74
CA GLN A 180 6.18 -7.00 9.26
C GLN A 180 5.12 -7.66 8.36
N SER A 181 4.70 -8.88 8.68
CA SER A 181 3.57 -9.53 8.00
C SER A 181 2.27 -8.76 8.27
N LEU A 182 1.28 -8.89 7.38
CA LEU A 182 -0.04 -8.31 7.61
C LEU A 182 -0.72 -8.91 8.86
N ASP A 183 -0.54 -10.21 9.10
CA ASP A 183 -1.13 -10.90 10.24
C ASP A 183 -0.51 -10.43 11.56
N ASP A 184 0.82 -10.29 11.62
CA ASP A 184 1.51 -9.76 12.79
C ASP A 184 1.09 -8.32 13.07
N LEU A 185 0.99 -7.50 12.02
CA LEU A 185 0.52 -6.12 12.16
C LEU A 185 -0.89 -6.06 12.75
N GLN A 186 -1.81 -6.86 12.22
CA GLN A 186 -3.19 -6.91 12.71
C GLN A 186 -3.27 -7.46 14.14
N ALA A 187 -2.36 -8.38 14.52
CA ALA A 187 -2.26 -8.94 15.87
C ALA A 187 -1.58 -8.01 16.88
N SER A 188 -0.84 -7.00 16.42
CA SER A 188 0.04 -6.18 17.25
C SER A 188 -0.67 -5.26 18.24
N LEU A 189 -1.90 -4.84 17.93
CA LEU A 189 -2.66 -3.88 18.73
C LEU A 189 -3.95 -4.49 19.30
N ARG A 190 -4.28 -4.05 20.53
CA ARG A 190 -5.56 -4.33 21.19
C ARG A 190 -6.24 -3.02 21.60
N GLU A 191 -7.53 -2.96 21.38
CA GLU A 191 -8.40 -1.98 22.04
C GLU A 191 -8.96 -2.61 23.30
N CYS A 192 -8.76 -1.94 24.42
CA CYS A 192 -9.30 -2.32 25.71
C CYS A 192 -10.22 -1.20 26.22
N ARG A 193 -11.42 -1.54 26.62
CA ARG A 193 -12.35 -0.62 27.32
C ARG A 193 -12.54 -1.08 28.73
N GLY A 194 -12.67 -0.14 29.63
CA GLY A 194 -12.91 -0.46 31.04
C GLY A 194 -13.04 0.78 31.89
N ARG A 195 -13.42 0.54 33.13
CA ARG A 195 -13.57 1.57 34.15
C ARG A 195 -12.37 1.55 35.07
N PRO A 196 -11.62 2.64 35.22
CA PRO A 196 -10.55 2.74 36.21
C PRO A 196 -11.11 2.73 37.61
N PRO A 197 -10.31 2.35 38.63
CA PRO A 197 -10.79 2.24 40.02
C PRO A 197 -11.18 3.59 40.65
N SER A 198 -10.65 4.71 40.13
CA SER A 198 -11.03 6.07 40.53
C SER A 198 -10.86 7.04 39.35
N GLU A 199 -11.47 8.23 39.45
CA GLU A 199 -11.36 9.27 38.38
C GLU A 199 -9.91 9.77 38.24
N ASP A 200 -9.17 9.88 39.34
CA ASP A 200 -7.77 10.33 39.37
C ASP A 200 -6.77 9.21 39.03
N TRP A 201 -7.26 8.02 38.76
CA TRP A 201 -6.39 6.91 38.39
C TRP A 201 -5.56 7.23 37.12
N SER A 202 -4.26 7.03 37.24
CA SER A 202 -3.33 7.20 36.13
C SER A 202 -2.82 5.85 35.63
N THR A 203 -2.50 5.79 34.35
CA THR A 203 -1.91 4.60 33.76
C THR A 203 -0.57 4.29 34.40
N PRO A 204 -0.32 3.05 34.83
CA PRO A 204 0.95 2.63 35.38
C PRO A 204 2.14 2.94 34.45
N ALA A 205 3.27 3.33 35.06
CA ALA A 205 4.45 3.75 34.29
C ALA A 205 5.00 2.63 33.40
N ASP A 206 4.89 1.39 33.81
CA ASP A 206 5.30 0.19 33.06
C ASP A 206 4.45 -0.08 31.83
N LEU A 207 3.23 0.46 31.75
CA LEU A 207 2.36 0.37 30.58
C LEU A 207 2.43 1.58 29.64
N GLN A 208 2.97 2.70 30.09
CA GLN A 208 2.98 3.94 29.31
C GLN A 208 3.66 3.78 27.94
N SER A 209 4.74 3.00 27.86
CA SER A 209 5.46 2.74 26.61
C SER A 209 4.69 1.85 25.62
N GLN A 210 3.72 1.07 26.13
CA GLN A 210 2.88 0.18 25.30
C GLN A 210 1.60 0.86 24.86
N ILE A 211 1.15 1.91 25.54
CA ILE A 211 -0.10 2.60 25.25
C ILE A 211 0.12 3.66 24.16
N LEU A 212 -0.60 3.52 23.07
CA LEU A 212 -0.56 4.44 21.92
C LEU A 212 -1.60 5.56 22.04
N SER A 213 -2.76 5.26 22.62
CA SER A 213 -3.78 6.29 22.92
C SER A 213 -4.64 5.91 24.11
N VAL A 214 -5.14 6.94 24.80
CA VAL A 214 -6.14 6.83 25.86
C VAL A 214 -7.22 7.88 25.62
N ASP A 215 -8.46 7.43 25.46
CA ASP A 215 -9.61 8.30 25.33
C ASP A 215 -10.55 8.13 26.52
N ARG A 216 -11.13 9.24 27.01
CA ARG A 216 -12.15 9.22 28.07
C ARG A 216 -13.53 9.11 27.44
N LEU A 217 -14.32 8.15 27.87
CA LEU A 217 -15.68 7.86 27.42
C LEU A 217 -16.64 7.89 28.63
N GLY A 218 -16.85 9.08 29.18
CA GLY A 218 -17.59 9.23 30.44
C GLY A 218 -16.84 8.63 31.62
N LEU A 219 -17.41 7.61 32.27
CA LEU A 219 -16.79 6.88 33.38
C LEU A 219 -15.83 5.78 32.90
N GLU A 220 -15.86 5.44 31.64
CA GLU A 220 -14.97 4.47 31.04
C GLU A 220 -13.80 5.16 30.34
N ARG A 221 -12.74 4.39 30.12
CA ARG A 221 -11.63 4.75 29.25
C ARG A 221 -11.45 3.71 28.17
N ARG A 222 -10.98 4.17 27.02
CA ARG A 222 -10.55 3.34 25.91
C ARG A 222 -9.05 3.47 25.76
N TRP A 223 -8.35 2.35 25.87
CA TRP A 223 -6.91 2.25 25.64
C TRP A 223 -6.67 1.54 24.32
N ILE A 224 -5.72 2.04 23.52
CA ILE A 224 -5.13 1.29 22.43
C ILE A 224 -3.68 1.03 22.83
N LEU A 225 -3.32 -0.24 22.86
CA LEU A 225 -2.00 -0.67 23.35
C LEU A 225 -1.35 -1.70 22.43
N ARG A 226 -0.02 -1.71 22.38
CA ARG A 226 0.77 -2.78 21.79
C ARG A 226 0.69 -3.99 22.70
N ASP A 227 -0.02 -5.03 22.28
CA ASP A 227 -0.31 -6.17 23.14
C ASP A 227 -0.49 -7.47 22.33
N GLU A 228 0.61 -7.99 21.81
CA GLU A 228 0.62 -9.20 21.00
C GLU A 228 0.19 -10.46 21.78
N ALA A 229 0.45 -10.48 23.09
CA ALA A 229 0.23 -11.65 23.95
C ALA A 229 -0.84 -11.46 25.03
N GLY A 230 -1.62 -10.37 25.02
CA GLY A 230 -2.63 -10.07 26.02
C GLY A 230 -2.08 -9.61 27.38
N ARG A 231 -0.77 -9.43 27.50
CA ARG A 231 -0.10 -9.06 28.77
C ARG A 231 -0.44 -7.65 29.23
N GLY A 232 -0.60 -6.73 28.31
CA GLY A 232 -0.95 -5.34 28.60
C GLY A 232 -2.37 -5.21 29.15
N VAL A 233 -3.33 -5.94 28.56
CA VAL A 233 -4.70 -6.01 29.05
C VAL A 233 -4.75 -6.65 30.44
N GLU A 234 -4.02 -7.74 30.65
CA GLU A 234 -3.98 -8.40 31.94
C GLU A 234 -3.35 -7.50 33.02
N ARG A 235 -2.33 -6.74 32.64
CA ARG A 235 -1.73 -5.75 33.55
C ARG A 235 -2.68 -4.63 33.93
N LEU A 236 -3.52 -4.14 33.02
CA LEU A 236 -4.58 -3.17 33.33
C LEU A 236 -5.56 -3.72 34.36
N LYS A 237 -5.98 -4.98 34.25
CA LYS A 237 -6.84 -5.65 35.23
C LYS A 237 -6.18 -5.73 36.59
N GLN A 238 -4.91 -6.14 36.65
CA GLN A 238 -4.13 -6.21 37.90
C GLN A 238 -4.01 -4.84 38.58
N CYS A 239 -4.03 -3.76 37.82
CA CYS A 239 -4.02 -2.39 38.34
C CYS A 239 -5.41 -1.86 38.71
N GLY A 240 -6.41 -2.73 38.81
CA GLY A 240 -7.76 -2.42 39.30
C GLY A 240 -8.72 -1.89 38.22
N VAL A 241 -8.35 -1.93 36.92
CA VAL A 241 -9.27 -1.57 35.86
C VAL A 241 -10.31 -2.66 35.66
N SER A 242 -11.59 -2.32 35.81
CA SER A 242 -12.70 -3.22 35.47
C SER A 242 -12.87 -3.23 33.94
N VAL A 243 -12.22 -4.18 33.27
CA VAL A 243 -12.24 -4.33 31.81
C VAL A 243 -13.61 -4.83 31.38
N THR A 244 -14.26 -4.07 30.48
CA THR A 244 -15.60 -4.37 29.95
C THR A 244 -15.56 -4.96 28.55
N ASP A 245 -14.55 -4.61 27.73
CA ASP A 245 -14.40 -5.10 26.38
C ASP A 245 -12.92 -5.14 25.95
N VAL A 246 -12.57 -6.17 25.16
CA VAL A 246 -11.24 -6.29 24.55
C VAL A 246 -11.42 -6.79 23.12
N ARG A 247 -10.88 -6.05 22.15
CA ARG A 247 -10.96 -6.44 20.74
C ARG A 247 -9.68 -6.16 19.98
N THR A 248 -9.46 -6.93 18.93
CA THR A 248 -8.44 -6.65 17.92
C THR A 248 -8.94 -5.52 17.01
N LEU A 249 -8.08 -4.60 16.65
CA LEU A 249 -8.40 -3.58 15.67
C LEU A 249 -8.46 -4.16 14.25
N SER A 250 -9.22 -3.52 13.36
CA SER A 250 -9.07 -3.82 11.93
C SER A 250 -7.70 -3.39 11.43
N LEU A 251 -7.27 -3.93 10.29
CA LEU A 251 -5.98 -3.58 9.69
C LEU A 251 -5.88 -2.06 9.46
N GLU A 252 -6.95 -1.42 8.95
CA GLU A 252 -7.00 0.02 8.73
C GLU A 252 -6.86 0.81 10.03
N GLN A 253 -7.57 0.39 11.08
CA GLN A 253 -7.49 1.03 12.38
C GLN A 253 -6.07 0.89 12.96
N THR A 254 -5.46 -0.29 12.85
CA THR A 254 -4.10 -0.56 13.28
C THR A 254 -3.10 0.37 12.60
N VAL A 255 -3.14 0.43 11.27
CA VAL A 255 -2.26 1.31 10.47
C VAL A 255 -2.48 2.78 10.84
N LEU A 256 -3.73 3.23 10.95
CA LEU A 256 -4.05 4.61 11.29
C LEU A 256 -3.48 5.01 12.67
N VAL A 257 -3.61 4.13 13.65
CA VAL A 257 -3.08 4.37 15.01
C VAL A 257 -1.55 4.44 14.99
N LEU A 258 -0.89 3.51 14.31
CA LEU A 258 0.57 3.50 14.21
C LEU A 258 1.10 4.75 13.49
N LEU A 259 0.51 5.13 12.35
CA LEU A 259 0.92 6.34 11.62
C LEU A 259 0.72 7.63 12.45
N ARG A 260 -0.33 7.70 13.28
CA ARG A 260 -0.56 8.84 14.19
C ARG A 260 0.46 8.88 15.32
N ALA A 261 0.85 7.72 15.85
CA ALA A 261 1.84 7.63 16.94
C ALA A 261 3.24 8.07 16.49
N GLU A 262 3.53 8.00 15.19
CA GLU A 262 4.83 8.36 14.59
C GLU A 262 4.92 9.81 14.13
N THR A 263 3.79 10.50 13.99
CA THR A 263 3.77 11.92 13.63
C THR A 263 4.00 12.74 14.91
N PRO A 264 5.16 13.40 15.07
CA PRO A 264 5.38 14.27 16.21
C PRO A 264 4.29 15.36 16.25
N ARG A 265 3.68 15.54 17.43
CA ARG A 265 2.76 16.65 17.67
C ARG A 265 3.51 17.98 17.75
#